data_ee48f82a990b5e58ba097314b437b1ad
#
_entry.id   ee48f82a990b5e58ba097314b437b1ad
#
_cell.length_a   1.000
_cell.length_b   1.000
_cell.length_c   1.000
_cell.angle_alpha   90.00
_cell.angle_beta   90.00
_cell.angle_gamma   90.00
#
_symmetry.space_group_name_H-M   'P 1'
#
loop_
_entity.id
_entity.type
_entity.pdbx_description
1 polymer ?
#
loop_
_entity_poly.entity_id
_entity_poly.type
_entity_poly.pdbx_seq_one_letter_code
_entity_poly.pdbx_strand_id
1 'polypeptide(L)'
;MVGALFILGEGVLKKPVEIIVTTDYSSMIEAMRFGRIEVGYFGPFSYVLAKSKAPEIEPFGVGVEKGKPNYQSILIATADGPVKEIADIKGKPFAFGDRASTSSHLAPRAHLAKKGLIGDADYKVVHLGQHDAVARAVAAGQVPAGALSEAIYRVLVETKKVDPAKLRQLALSEPIPNYPMTVQGFLKPELKDAIKRAFLELKDPTILKLFRVEAIAAATDRDYDVLRDMAKVLNLDIAKL
;
A
#
# COMPACT_ATOMS: atom_id res chain seq x y z
N MET A 1 12.77 3.32 -7.73
CA MET A 1 11.49 3.73 -8.38
C MET A 1 11.66 5.02 -9.19
N VAL A 2 12.16 6.12 -8.61
CA VAL A 2 12.37 7.41 -9.32
C VAL A 2 13.15 7.23 -10.62
N GLY A 3 14.31 6.55 -10.61
CA GLY A 3 15.11 6.31 -11.81
C GLY A 3 14.42 5.48 -12.90
N ALA A 4 13.51 4.57 -12.52
CA ALA A 4 12.76 3.75 -13.47
C ALA A 4 11.75 4.59 -14.29
N LEU A 5 11.06 5.53 -13.64
CA LEU A 5 10.12 6.44 -14.32
C LEU A 5 10.83 7.36 -15.31
N PHE A 6 12.04 7.82 -14.97
CA PHE A 6 12.88 8.64 -15.87
C PHE A 6 13.25 7.86 -17.13
N ILE A 7 13.76 6.63 -16.98
CA ILE A 7 14.17 5.80 -18.13
C ILE A 7 12.98 5.49 -19.03
N LEU A 8 11.79 5.18 -18.47
CA LEU A 8 10.59 4.93 -19.27
C LEU A 8 10.09 6.17 -20.00
N GLY A 9 10.09 7.33 -19.35
CA GLY A 9 9.60 8.56 -19.96
C GLY A 9 10.52 9.06 -21.08
N GLU A 10 11.77 9.35 -20.77
CA GLU A 10 12.72 9.93 -21.73
C GLU A 10 13.24 8.88 -22.72
N GLY A 11 13.51 7.66 -22.25
CA GLY A 11 14.04 6.58 -23.09
C GLY A 11 12.99 6.02 -24.05
N VAL A 12 11.82 5.64 -23.55
CA VAL A 12 10.78 4.94 -24.32
C VAL A 12 9.76 5.90 -24.93
N LEU A 13 9.20 6.80 -24.14
CA LEU A 13 8.14 7.71 -24.59
C LEU A 13 8.68 8.98 -25.31
N LYS A 14 9.97 9.24 -25.23
CA LYS A 14 10.61 10.45 -25.77
C LYS A 14 9.94 11.74 -25.24
N LYS A 15 9.54 11.72 -23.98
CA LYS A 15 8.89 12.83 -23.28
C LYS A 15 9.69 13.16 -22.01
N PRO A 16 9.85 14.45 -21.68
CA PRO A 16 10.40 14.84 -20.40
C PRO A 16 9.50 14.29 -19.26
N VAL A 17 10.12 13.81 -18.19
CA VAL A 17 9.42 13.31 -17.01
C VAL A 17 9.87 14.07 -15.79
N GLU A 18 8.92 14.71 -15.13
CA GLU A 18 9.11 15.26 -13.79
C GLU A 18 8.60 14.26 -12.76
N ILE A 19 9.42 13.96 -11.75
CA ILE A 19 9.06 13.01 -10.71
C ILE A 19 8.69 13.77 -9.44
N ILE A 20 7.43 13.65 -9.05
CA ILE A 20 6.88 14.24 -7.83
C ILE A 20 6.81 13.15 -6.76
N VAL A 21 7.54 13.35 -5.67
CA VAL A 21 7.48 12.49 -4.47
C VAL A 21 6.67 13.22 -3.42
N THR A 22 5.50 12.70 -3.09
CA THR A 22 4.63 13.27 -2.07
C THR A 22 5.04 12.86 -0.66
N THR A 23 4.71 13.67 0.34
CA THR A 23 5.05 13.43 1.75
C THR A 23 4.18 12.33 2.39
N ASP A 24 2.95 12.19 1.91
CA ASP A 24 1.93 11.29 2.43
C ASP A 24 0.93 10.85 1.34
N TYR A 25 0.04 9.93 1.68
CA TYR A 25 -0.98 9.41 0.76
C TYR A 25 -2.00 10.46 0.35
N SER A 26 -2.40 11.35 1.28
CA SER A 26 -3.40 12.39 1.01
C SER A 26 -2.90 13.39 -0.02
N SER A 27 -1.64 13.80 0.07
CA SER A 27 -1.00 14.68 -0.92
C SER A 27 -1.00 14.07 -2.33
N MET A 28 -0.78 12.75 -2.44
CA MET A 28 -0.84 12.03 -3.71
C MET A 28 -2.27 11.97 -4.27
N ILE A 29 -3.27 11.69 -3.40
CA ILE A 29 -4.69 11.66 -3.77
C ILE A 29 -5.12 13.02 -4.30
N GLU A 30 -4.79 14.11 -3.61
CA GLU A 30 -5.16 15.46 -4.03
C GLU A 30 -4.39 15.91 -5.28
N ALA A 31 -3.12 15.54 -5.44
CA ALA A 31 -2.37 15.83 -6.67
C ALA A 31 -3.02 15.16 -7.90
N MET A 32 -3.47 13.92 -7.76
CA MET A 32 -4.21 13.23 -8.82
C MET A 32 -5.58 13.87 -9.07
N ARG A 33 -6.34 14.16 -8.00
CA ARG A 33 -7.67 14.78 -8.08
C ARG A 33 -7.65 16.10 -8.83
N PHE A 34 -6.64 16.94 -8.60
CA PHE A 34 -6.50 18.24 -9.25
C PHE A 34 -5.73 18.21 -10.58
N GLY A 35 -5.46 17.02 -11.12
CA GLY A 35 -4.78 16.86 -12.40
C GLY A 35 -3.34 17.39 -12.42
N ARG A 36 -2.67 17.43 -11.25
CA ARG A 36 -1.29 17.92 -11.11
C ARG A 36 -0.25 16.86 -11.46
N ILE A 37 -0.68 15.62 -11.57
CA ILE A 37 0.14 14.47 -11.99
C ILE A 37 -0.63 13.67 -13.03
N GLU A 38 0.05 13.23 -14.07
CA GLU A 38 -0.52 12.47 -15.19
C GLU A 38 -0.51 10.97 -14.93
N VAL A 39 0.54 10.48 -14.25
CA VAL A 39 0.74 9.07 -13.93
C VAL A 39 1.01 8.92 -12.44
N GLY A 40 0.28 8.03 -11.77
CA GLY A 40 0.42 7.77 -10.35
C GLY A 40 0.76 6.32 -10.04
N TYR A 41 1.60 6.10 -9.02
CA TYR A 41 1.88 4.80 -8.42
C TYR A 41 1.37 4.79 -6.98
N PHE A 42 0.15 4.30 -6.82
CA PHE A 42 -0.60 4.38 -5.56
C PHE A 42 -0.40 3.17 -4.66
N GLY A 43 -0.57 3.36 -3.34
CA GLY A 43 -0.99 2.26 -2.50
C GLY A 43 -2.43 1.84 -2.90
N PRO A 44 -2.79 0.55 -2.83
CA PRO A 44 -4.07 0.09 -3.37
C PRO A 44 -5.30 0.79 -2.77
N PHE A 45 -5.34 1.04 -1.46
CA PHE A 45 -6.46 1.74 -0.84
C PHE A 45 -6.43 3.24 -1.13
N SER A 46 -5.25 3.87 -1.17
CA SER A 46 -5.16 5.27 -1.59
C SER A 46 -5.57 5.47 -3.05
N TYR A 47 -5.39 4.47 -3.93
CA TYR A 47 -6.00 4.46 -5.25
C TYR A 47 -7.54 4.47 -5.17
N VAL A 48 -8.14 3.60 -4.35
CA VAL A 48 -9.60 3.54 -4.18
C VAL A 48 -10.14 4.90 -3.69
N LEU A 49 -9.44 5.55 -2.76
CA LEU A 49 -9.77 6.90 -2.30
C LEU A 49 -9.62 7.94 -3.41
N ALA A 50 -8.52 7.90 -4.18
CA ALA A 50 -8.34 8.80 -5.32
C ALA A 50 -9.41 8.61 -6.39
N LYS A 51 -9.75 7.35 -6.72
CA LYS A 51 -10.81 6.99 -7.69
C LYS A 51 -12.18 7.51 -7.27
N SER A 52 -12.49 7.53 -5.97
CA SER A 52 -13.75 8.09 -5.47
C SER A 52 -13.86 9.60 -5.65
N LYS A 53 -12.72 10.31 -5.70
CA LYS A 53 -12.64 11.77 -5.85
C LYS A 53 -12.33 12.22 -7.29
N ALA A 54 -11.77 11.33 -8.10
CA ALA A 54 -11.43 11.52 -9.51
C ALA A 54 -11.83 10.27 -10.31
N PRO A 55 -13.14 10.13 -10.65
CA PRO A 55 -13.67 8.92 -11.25
C PRO A 55 -13.08 8.57 -12.63
N GLU A 56 -12.46 9.53 -13.31
CA GLU A 56 -11.85 9.37 -14.64
C GLU A 56 -10.45 8.73 -14.62
N ILE A 57 -9.77 8.63 -13.48
CA ILE A 57 -8.46 7.97 -13.43
C ILE A 57 -8.58 6.48 -13.71
N GLU A 58 -7.59 5.92 -14.42
CA GLU A 58 -7.61 4.54 -14.88
C GLU A 58 -6.40 3.78 -14.32
N PRO A 59 -6.58 2.71 -13.54
CA PRO A 59 -5.50 1.79 -13.24
C PRO A 59 -5.24 0.95 -14.48
N PHE A 60 -3.99 0.69 -14.79
CA PHE A 60 -3.65 -0.06 -16.00
C PHE A 60 -2.61 -1.16 -15.78
N GLY A 61 -1.83 -1.05 -14.72
CA GLY A 61 -0.77 -1.99 -14.45
C GLY A 61 -0.57 -2.23 -12.97
N VAL A 62 -0.08 -3.42 -12.62
CA VAL A 62 0.23 -3.84 -11.26
C VAL A 62 1.53 -4.62 -11.23
N GLY A 63 2.37 -4.37 -10.22
CA GLY A 63 3.61 -5.11 -10.04
C GLY A 63 3.38 -6.56 -9.64
N VAL A 64 4.17 -7.47 -10.22
CA VAL A 64 4.17 -8.91 -9.90
C VAL A 64 5.41 -9.22 -9.06
N GLU A 65 5.22 -9.78 -7.88
CA GLU A 65 6.28 -10.27 -6.99
C GLU A 65 6.08 -11.77 -6.71
N LYS A 66 7.13 -12.58 -6.83
CA LYS A 66 7.06 -14.03 -6.62
C LYS A 66 5.93 -14.67 -7.45
N GLY A 67 5.78 -14.24 -8.70
CA GLY A 67 4.76 -14.71 -9.63
C GLY A 67 3.32 -14.28 -9.31
N LYS A 68 3.09 -13.35 -8.38
CA LYS A 68 1.75 -12.94 -7.94
C LYS A 68 1.58 -11.41 -7.99
N PRO A 69 0.41 -10.91 -8.44
CA PRO A 69 0.10 -9.49 -8.45
C PRO A 69 -0.52 -9.02 -7.12
N ASN A 70 -0.14 -9.64 -6.01
CA ASN A 70 -0.66 -9.34 -4.67
C ASN A 70 0.42 -9.45 -3.60
N TYR A 71 0.14 -8.85 -2.44
CA TYR A 71 0.99 -8.89 -1.26
C TYR A 71 0.12 -9.01 0.00
N GLN A 72 0.72 -8.98 1.19
CA GLN A 72 0.01 -9.13 2.46
C GLN A 72 0.41 -8.06 3.47
N SER A 73 -0.48 -7.82 4.43
CA SER A 73 -0.16 -7.18 5.69
C SER A 73 0.40 -8.22 6.65
N ILE A 74 1.40 -7.82 7.46
CA ILE A 74 1.86 -8.60 8.60
C ILE A 74 1.41 -7.91 9.89
N LEU A 75 0.79 -8.68 10.79
CA LEU A 75 0.48 -8.27 12.15
C LEU A 75 1.60 -8.76 13.06
N ILE A 76 2.17 -7.85 13.82
CA ILE A 76 3.32 -8.11 14.69
C ILE A 76 3.03 -7.68 16.13
N ALA A 77 3.71 -8.31 17.08
CA ALA A 77 3.72 -7.91 18.49
C ALA A 77 5.15 -7.86 19.01
N THR A 78 5.36 -7.20 20.13
CA THR A 78 6.63 -7.25 20.89
C THR A 78 6.88 -8.70 21.35
N ALA A 79 8.09 -9.23 21.12
CA ALA A 79 8.40 -10.67 21.35
C ALA A 79 8.07 -11.10 22.79
N ASP A 80 8.52 -10.32 23.78
CA ASP A 80 8.30 -10.59 25.22
C ASP A 80 7.12 -9.81 25.79
N GLY A 81 6.31 -9.16 24.90
CA GLY A 81 5.17 -8.35 25.28
C GLY A 81 3.94 -9.16 25.71
N PRO A 82 2.84 -8.48 26.09
CA PRO A 82 1.63 -9.09 26.59
C PRO A 82 0.72 -9.66 25.50
N VAL A 83 1.05 -9.48 24.21
CA VAL A 83 0.27 -9.97 23.06
C VAL A 83 1.01 -11.16 22.44
N LYS A 84 0.45 -12.35 22.61
CA LYS A 84 1.00 -13.61 22.07
C LYS A 84 0.20 -14.12 20.89
N GLU A 85 -1.09 -13.80 20.85
CA GLU A 85 -2.04 -14.15 19.80
C GLU A 85 -3.02 -13.00 19.53
N ILE A 86 -3.84 -13.12 18.48
CA ILE A 86 -4.78 -12.06 18.06
C ILE A 86 -5.78 -11.70 19.17
N ALA A 87 -6.27 -12.67 19.93
CA ALA A 87 -7.23 -12.43 21.01
C ALA A 87 -6.68 -11.51 22.12
N ASP A 88 -5.37 -11.56 22.37
CA ASP A 88 -4.70 -10.76 23.40
C ASP A 88 -4.68 -9.24 23.07
N ILE A 89 -5.03 -8.86 21.84
CA ILE A 89 -5.12 -7.44 21.41
C ILE A 89 -6.26 -6.74 22.15
N LYS A 90 -7.29 -7.49 22.59
CA LYS A 90 -8.43 -6.90 23.30
C LYS A 90 -7.99 -6.08 24.52
N GLY A 91 -8.52 -4.86 24.61
CA GLY A 91 -8.21 -3.89 25.67
C GLY A 91 -6.85 -3.21 25.55
N LYS A 92 -6.06 -3.49 24.51
CA LYS A 92 -4.71 -2.93 24.35
C LYS A 92 -4.61 -1.95 23.17
N PRO A 93 -3.60 -1.07 23.15
CA PRO A 93 -3.30 -0.27 21.97
C PRO A 93 -2.74 -1.15 20.84
N PHE A 94 -3.18 -0.85 19.60
CA PHE A 94 -2.69 -1.46 18.39
C PHE A 94 -2.28 -0.39 17.38
N ALA A 95 -1.04 -0.48 16.88
CA ALA A 95 -0.47 0.52 15.99
C ALA A 95 -0.80 0.24 14.52
N PHE A 96 -1.27 1.26 13.84
CA PHE A 96 -1.47 1.33 12.41
C PHE A 96 -0.57 2.43 11.80
N GLY A 97 -0.35 2.36 10.48
CA GLY A 97 0.27 3.44 9.72
C GLY A 97 -0.73 4.55 9.37
N ASP A 98 -0.58 5.12 8.19
CA ASP A 98 -1.48 6.12 7.65
C ASP A 98 -2.88 5.55 7.38
N ARG A 99 -3.93 6.39 7.54
CA ARG A 99 -5.34 6.01 7.35
C ARG A 99 -5.65 5.56 5.92
N ALA A 100 -4.95 6.10 4.92
CA ALA A 100 -5.09 5.71 3.52
C ALA A 100 -4.21 4.50 3.13
N SER A 101 -3.44 3.94 4.08
CA SER A 101 -2.64 2.74 3.83
C SER A 101 -3.52 1.48 3.76
N THR A 102 -3.25 0.63 2.76
CA THR A 102 -3.90 -0.68 2.63
C THR A 102 -3.40 -1.64 3.71
N SER A 103 -2.10 -1.95 3.70
CA SER A 103 -1.49 -3.02 4.50
C SER A 103 -1.09 -2.60 5.92
N SER A 104 -1.07 -1.30 6.22
CA SER A 104 -0.84 -0.83 7.58
C SER A 104 -2.08 -0.21 8.23
N HIS A 105 -3.25 -0.23 7.56
CA HIS A 105 -4.50 0.25 8.15
C HIS A 105 -5.71 -0.60 7.72
N LEU A 106 -6.16 -0.52 6.44
CA LEU A 106 -7.42 -1.13 6.01
C LEU A 106 -7.44 -2.64 6.21
N ALA A 107 -6.49 -3.36 5.60
CA ALA A 107 -6.46 -4.82 5.60
C ALA A 107 -6.27 -5.41 7.01
N PRO A 108 -5.35 -4.93 7.86
CA PRO A 108 -5.25 -5.46 9.22
C PRO A 108 -6.48 -5.12 10.08
N ARG A 109 -7.13 -3.96 9.91
CA ARG A 109 -8.41 -3.66 10.60
C ARG A 109 -9.51 -4.63 10.18
N ALA A 110 -9.64 -4.89 8.88
CA ALA A 110 -10.61 -5.87 8.37
C ALA A 110 -10.29 -7.29 8.87
N HIS A 111 -9.00 -7.66 8.94
CA HIS A 111 -8.56 -8.93 9.50
C HIS A 111 -8.97 -9.07 10.98
N LEU A 112 -8.72 -8.05 11.80
CA LEU A 112 -9.11 -8.03 13.22
C LEU A 112 -10.64 -8.07 13.39
N ALA A 113 -11.38 -7.32 12.58
CA ALA A 113 -12.85 -7.31 12.60
C ALA A 113 -13.44 -8.69 12.29
N LYS A 114 -12.89 -9.42 11.32
CA LYS A 114 -13.25 -10.83 11.04
C LYS A 114 -12.99 -11.77 12.23
N LYS A 115 -12.10 -11.39 13.15
CA LYS A 115 -11.82 -12.11 14.40
C LYS A 115 -12.62 -11.58 15.60
N GLY A 116 -13.61 -10.70 15.35
CA GLY A 116 -14.47 -10.12 16.38
C GLY A 116 -13.82 -8.97 17.18
N LEU A 117 -12.74 -8.38 16.68
CA LEU A 117 -12.05 -7.26 17.33
C LEU A 117 -12.29 -5.97 16.53
N ILE A 118 -13.08 -5.06 17.09
CA ILE A 118 -13.46 -3.78 16.49
C ILE A 118 -12.62 -2.66 17.09
N GLY A 119 -11.97 -1.88 16.23
CA GLY A 119 -11.15 -0.74 16.64
C GLY A 119 -11.97 0.31 17.41
N ASP A 120 -11.38 0.87 18.46
CA ASP A 120 -11.94 1.81 19.42
C ASP A 120 -13.07 1.25 20.31
N ALA A 121 -13.62 0.08 19.99
CA ALA A 121 -14.53 -0.67 20.88
C ALA A 121 -13.79 -1.75 21.67
N ASP A 122 -13.01 -2.60 20.97
CA ASP A 122 -12.30 -3.72 21.61
C ASP A 122 -10.81 -3.46 21.83
N TYR A 123 -10.21 -2.55 21.09
CA TYR A 123 -8.79 -2.16 21.24
C TYR A 123 -8.58 -0.69 20.88
N LYS A 124 -7.60 -0.04 21.47
CA LYS A 124 -7.28 1.38 21.18
C LYS A 124 -6.53 1.50 19.86
N VAL A 125 -7.08 2.26 18.91
CA VAL A 125 -6.43 2.56 17.63
C VAL A 125 -5.36 3.63 17.79
N VAL A 126 -4.13 3.35 17.33
CA VAL A 126 -3.00 4.30 17.36
C VAL A 126 -2.43 4.43 15.95
N HIS A 127 -2.40 5.62 15.39
CA HIS A 127 -1.79 5.88 14.09
C HIS A 127 -0.39 6.47 14.22
N LEU A 128 0.61 5.84 13.57
CA LEU A 128 2.01 6.26 13.59
C LEU A 128 2.51 6.76 12.22
N GLY A 129 1.61 6.84 11.23
CA GLY A 129 1.88 7.35 9.88
C GLY A 129 2.65 6.35 9.01
N GLN A 130 3.94 6.13 9.27
CA GLN A 130 4.81 5.33 8.44
C GLN A 130 4.89 3.86 8.88
N HIS A 131 5.05 2.93 7.92
CA HIS A 131 5.22 1.49 8.19
C HIS A 131 6.41 1.20 9.11
N ASP A 132 7.53 1.88 8.88
CA ASP A 132 8.74 1.72 9.66
C ASP A 132 8.60 2.27 11.09
N ALA A 133 7.80 3.32 11.29
CA ALA A 133 7.46 3.84 12.61
C ALA A 133 6.67 2.80 13.41
N VAL A 134 5.70 2.10 12.76
CA VAL A 134 4.96 1.01 13.40
C VAL A 134 5.91 -0.12 13.83
N ALA A 135 6.76 -0.60 12.91
CA ALA A 135 7.68 -1.69 13.22
C ALA A 135 8.65 -1.33 14.37
N ARG A 136 9.21 -0.11 14.35
CA ARG A 136 10.12 0.36 15.40
C ARG A 136 9.42 0.53 16.75
N ALA A 137 8.22 1.11 16.78
CA ALA A 137 7.46 1.30 18.02
C ALA A 137 7.12 -0.03 18.69
N VAL A 138 6.72 -1.04 17.89
CA VAL A 138 6.45 -2.40 18.41
C VAL A 138 7.73 -3.07 18.88
N ALA A 139 8.83 -3.01 18.10
CA ALA A 139 10.12 -3.58 18.49
C ALA A 139 10.71 -2.94 19.76
N ALA A 140 10.40 -1.66 20.01
CA ALA A 140 10.81 -0.94 21.21
C ALA A 140 9.85 -1.14 22.40
N GLY A 141 8.75 -1.88 22.23
CA GLY A 141 7.74 -2.07 23.29
C GLY A 141 6.90 -0.84 23.62
N GLN A 142 6.95 0.21 22.80
CA GLN A 142 6.15 1.43 22.98
C GLN A 142 4.66 1.18 22.74
N VAL A 143 4.35 0.24 21.83
CA VAL A 143 3.02 -0.28 21.55
C VAL A 143 3.11 -1.80 21.49
N PRO A 144 2.24 -2.56 22.15
CA PRO A 144 2.38 -4.01 22.27
C PRO A 144 2.20 -4.78 20.95
N ALA A 145 1.46 -4.21 19.99
CA ALA A 145 1.24 -4.82 18.67
C ALA A 145 0.93 -3.77 17.60
N GLY A 146 1.06 -4.15 16.35
CA GLY A 146 0.77 -3.28 15.20
C GLY A 146 0.80 -4.04 13.88
N ALA A 147 0.53 -3.34 12.77
CA ALA A 147 0.53 -3.94 11.45
C ALA A 147 1.18 -3.05 10.39
N LEU A 148 1.87 -3.69 9.44
CA LEU A 148 2.52 -3.03 8.31
C LEU A 148 2.55 -3.95 7.08
N SER A 149 3.09 -3.46 5.96
CA SER A 149 3.35 -4.29 4.79
C SER A 149 4.39 -5.37 5.11
N GLU A 150 4.09 -6.62 4.76
CA GLU A 150 5.05 -7.74 4.90
C GLU A 150 6.32 -7.49 4.08
N ALA A 151 6.18 -6.95 2.86
CA ALA A 151 7.31 -6.60 2.01
C ALA A 151 8.21 -5.52 2.64
N ILE A 152 7.62 -4.49 3.27
CA ILE A 152 8.38 -3.46 3.99
C ILE A 152 9.03 -4.04 5.23
N TYR A 153 8.33 -4.91 5.98
CA TYR A 153 8.89 -5.59 7.14
C TYR A 153 10.15 -6.38 6.76
N ARG A 154 10.12 -7.17 5.68
CA ARG A 154 11.31 -7.90 5.18
C ARG A 154 12.48 -6.94 4.91
N VAL A 155 12.24 -5.84 4.21
CA VAL A 155 13.27 -4.84 3.92
C VAL A 155 13.86 -4.24 5.19
N LEU A 156 13.04 -3.94 6.20
CA LEU A 156 13.51 -3.40 7.49
C LEU A 156 14.42 -4.39 8.23
N VAL A 157 14.09 -5.68 8.17
CA VAL A 157 14.92 -6.76 8.74
C VAL A 157 16.22 -6.95 7.94
N GLU A 158 16.15 -7.08 6.62
CA GLU A 158 17.31 -7.24 5.74
C GLU A 158 18.31 -6.07 5.86
N THR A 159 17.78 -4.84 6.00
CA THR A 159 18.60 -3.63 6.18
C THR A 159 18.99 -3.37 7.64
N LYS A 160 18.69 -4.29 8.55
CA LYS A 160 18.98 -4.21 10.01
C LYS A 160 18.41 -2.96 10.69
N LYS A 161 17.33 -2.38 10.13
CA LYS A 161 16.62 -1.25 10.74
C LYS A 161 15.67 -1.66 11.85
N VAL A 162 15.30 -2.94 11.87
CA VAL A 162 14.49 -3.58 12.92
C VAL A 162 15.09 -4.97 13.19
N ASP A 163 15.22 -5.30 14.48
CA ASP A 163 15.67 -6.61 14.92
C ASP A 163 14.46 -7.57 14.99
N PRO A 164 14.42 -8.64 14.16
CA PRO A 164 13.30 -9.58 14.17
C PRO A 164 13.19 -10.36 15.49
N ALA A 165 14.26 -10.51 16.26
CA ALA A 165 14.22 -11.17 17.57
C ALA A 165 13.36 -10.41 18.60
N LYS A 166 13.15 -9.09 18.40
CA LYS A 166 12.28 -8.27 19.25
C LYS A 166 10.81 -8.32 18.86
N LEU A 167 10.48 -9.05 17.79
CA LEU A 167 9.15 -9.10 17.22
C LEU A 167 8.64 -10.53 17.13
N ARG A 168 7.34 -10.67 17.32
CA ARG A 168 6.56 -11.89 17.07
C ARG A 168 5.60 -11.63 15.93
N GLN A 169 5.56 -12.49 14.94
CA GLN A 169 4.49 -12.50 13.95
C GLN A 169 3.24 -13.10 14.57
N LEU A 170 2.12 -12.38 14.52
CA LEU A 170 0.81 -12.84 14.97
C LEU A 170 0.02 -13.48 13.82
N ALA A 171 0.00 -12.79 12.66
CA ALA A 171 -0.73 -13.25 11.48
C ALA A 171 -0.23 -12.57 10.20
N LEU A 172 -0.64 -13.13 9.06
CA LEU A 172 -0.69 -12.45 7.78
C LEU A 172 -2.16 -12.19 7.41
N SER A 173 -2.42 -11.08 6.73
CA SER A 173 -3.76 -10.83 6.19
C SER A 173 -4.07 -11.75 5.00
N GLU A 174 -5.33 -11.74 4.55
CA GLU A 174 -5.66 -12.19 3.20
C GLU A 174 -4.80 -11.44 2.16
N PRO A 175 -4.53 -12.06 1.01
CA PRO A 175 -3.85 -11.39 -0.09
C PRO A 175 -4.62 -10.13 -0.52
N ILE A 176 -3.90 -9.05 -0.75
CA ILE A 176 -4.40 -7.77 -1.23
C ILE A 176 -3.75 -7.46 -2.57
N PRO A 177 -4.46 -6.86 -3.55
CA PRO A 177 -3.87 -6.50 -4.83
C PRO A 177 -2.68 -5.58 -4.62
N ASN A 178 -1.65 -5.73 -5.46
CA ASN A 178 -0.45 -4.90 -5.36
C ASN A 178 -0.71 -3.48 -5.87
N TYR A 179 0.28 -2.62 -5.81
CA TYR A 179 0.23 -1.19 -6.07
C TYR A 179 -0.16 -0.91 -7.54
N PRO A 180 -1.30 -0.20 -7.81
CA PRO A 180 -1.68 0.15 -9.16
C PRO A 180 -0.82 1.28 -9.74
N MET A 181 -0.47 1.14 -11.00
CA MET A 181 -0.07 2.23 -11.87
C MET A 181 -1.33 2.81 -12.51
N THR A 182 -1.52 4.11 -12.39
CA THR A 182 -2.73 4.81 -12.85
C THR A 182 -2.37 5.91 -13.82
N VAL A 183 -3.29 6.21 -14.73
CA VAL A 183 -3.18 7.37 -15.62
C VAL A 183 -4.42 8.25 -15.51
N GLN A 184 -4.24 9.55 -15.79
CA GLN A 184 -5.33 10.52 -15.87
C GLN A 184 -6.24 10.25 -17.06
N GLY A 185 -7.56 10.37 -16.83
CA GLY A 185 -8.56 10.18 -17.85
C GLY A 185 -8.52 11.24 -18.97
N PHE A 186 -8.12 12.46 -18.64
CA PHE A 186 -8.08 13.59 -19.59
C PHE A 186 -6.91 13.54 -20.59
N LEU A 187 -5.96 12.64 -20.43
CA LEU A 187 -4.85 12.47 -21.37
C LEU A 187 -5.36 12.01 -22.74
N LYS A 188 -4.71 12.46 -23.80
CA LYS A 188 -5.02 12.00 -25.16
C LYS A 188 -4.88 10.48 -25.25
N PRO A 189 -5.81 9.78 -25.94
CA PRO A 189 -5.79 8.32 -26.02
C PRO A 189 -4.44 7.75 -26.46
N GLU A 190 -3.80 8.37 -27.46
CA GLU A 190 -2.52 7.90 -27.99
C GLU A 190 -1.41 7.95 -26.94
N LEU A 191 -1.43 8.98 -26.07
CA LEU A 191 -0.45 9.11 -24.97
C LEU A 191 -0.75 8.09 -23.88
N LYS A 192 -2.03 7.90 -23.50
CA LYS A 192 -2.42 6.86 -22.53
C LYS A 192 -1.97 5.47 -23.00
N ASP A 193 -2.22 5.13 -24.26
CA ASP A 193 -1.84 3.85 -24.82
C ASP A 193 -0.32 3.66 -24.90
N ALA A 194 0.42 4.72 -25.21
CA ALA A 194 1.88 4.67 -25.22
C ALA A 194 2.44 4.47 -23.80
N ILE A 195 1.89 5.15 -22.78
CA ILE A 195 2.25 4.97 -21.36
C ILE A 195 1.95 3.52 -20.93
N LYS A 196 0.72 3.05 -21.15
CA LYS A 196 0.31 1.69 -20.77
C LYS A 196 1.23 0.64 -21.40
N ARG A 197 1.53 0.74 -22.70
CA ARG A 197 2.45 -0.18 -23.39
C ARG A 197 3.86 -0.13 -22.81
N ALA A 198 4.40 1.06 -22.58
CA ALA A 198 5.76 1.21 -22.02
C ALA A 198 5.94 0.46 -20.70
N PHE A 199 4.92 0.43 -19.85
CA PHE A 199 4.95 -0.31 -18.59
C PHE A 199 4.64 -1.80 -18.78
N LEU A 200 3.57 -2.15 -19.51
CA LEU A 200 3.14 -3.55 -19.63
C LEU A 200 4.10 -4.42 -20.46
N GLU A 201 4.83 -3.83 -21.40
CA GLU A 201 5.84 -4.50 -22.22
C GLU A 201 7.25 -4.44 -21.60
N LEU A 202 7.39 -3.84 -20.41
CA LEU A 202 8.67 -3.68 -19.74
C LEU A 202 9.28 -5.05 -19.37
N LYS A 203 10.45 -5.34 -19.93
CA LYS A 203 11.20 -6.59 -19.67
C LYS A 203 12.60 -6.34 -19.11
N ASP A 204 13.07 -5.09 -19.07
CA ASP A 204 14.39 -4.76 -18.55
C ASP A 204 14.46 -5.07 -17.05
N PRO A 205 15.30 -6.04 -16.63
CA PRO A 205 15.38 -6.46 -15.24
C PRO A 205 15.96 -5.35 -14.33
N THR A 206 16.75 -4.45 -14.89
CA THR A 206 17.32 -3.32 -14.12
C THR A 206 16.22 -2.35 -13.72
N ILE A 207 15.30 -2.05 -14.65
CA ILE A 207 14.17 -1.17 -14.40
C ILE A 207 13.15 -1.85 -13.48
N LEU A 208 12.79 -3.12 -13.74
CA LEU A 208 11.87 -3.89 -12.90
C LEU A 208 12.36 -3.97 -11.45
N LYS A 209 13.67 -4.15 -11.24
CA LYS A 209 14.28 -4.16 -9.90
C LYS A 209 14.11 -2.83 -9.16
N LEU A 210 14.07 -1.68 -9.86
CA LEU A 210 13.80 -0.38 -9.23
C LEU A 210 12.37 -0.29 -8.69
N PHE A 211 11.42 -0.96 -9.33
CA PHE A 211 10.06 -1.15 -8.81
C PHE A 211 9.95 -2.29 -7.80
N ARG A 212 10.99 -3.10 -7.63
CA ARG A 212 11.00 -4.32 -6.80
C ARG A 212 9.99 -5.36 -7.26
N VAL A 213 9.82 -5.50 -8.57
CA VAL A 213 8.90 -6.45 -9.19
C VAL A 213 9.64 -7.29 -10.25
N GLU A 214 9.04 -8.42 -10.61
CA GLU A 214 9.56 -9.33 -11.66
C GLU A 214 8.92 -9.03 -13.02
N ALA A 215 7.72 -8.47 -12.99
CA ALA A 215 6.96 -8.09 -14.17
C ALA A 215 5.89 -7.05 -13.81
N ILE A 216 5.26 -6.49 -14.82
CA ILE A 216 4.05 -5.66 -14.67
C ILE A 216 2.92 -6.36 -15.43
N ALA A 217 1.86 -6.72 -14.71
CA ALA A 217 0.65 -7.30 -15.27
C ALA A 217 -0.41 -6.22 -15.49
N ALA A 218 -1.34 -6.46 -16.41
CA ALA A 218 -2.50 -5.58 -16.59
C ALA A 218 -3.39 -5.60 -15.33
N ALA A 219 -3.95 -4.44 -15.00
CA ALA A 219 -4.87 -4.28 -13.88
C ALA A 219 -6.07 -3.41 -14.28
N THR A 220 -7.19 -3.67 -13.63
CA THR A 220 -8.45 -2.96 -13.80
C THR A 220 -8.97 -2.45 -12.46
N ASP A 221 -9.94 -1.53 -12.49
CA ASP A 221 -10.54 -1.01 -11.26
C ASP A 221 -11.22 -2.10 -10.42
N ARG A 222 -11.78 -3.14 -11.06
CA ARG A 222 -12.44 -4.27 -10.39
C ARG A 222 -11.50 -5.09 -9.52
N ASP A 223 -10.21 -5.13 -9.84
CA ASP A 223 -9.21 -5.85 -9.03
C ASP A 223 -9.09 -5.27 -7.61
N TYR A 224 -9.56 -4.03 -7.40
CA TYR A 224 -9.54 -3.31 -6.12
C TYR A 224 -10.89 -3.33 -5.38
N ASP A 225 -11.91 -4.06 -5.86
CA ASP A 225 -13.22 -4.19 -5.21
C ASP A 225 -13.11 -4.84 -3.83
N VAL A 226 -12.18 -5.79 -3.66
CA VAL A 226 -11.89 -6.39 -2.35
C VAL A 226 -11.58 -5.35 -1.27
N LEU A 227 -10.96 -4.22 -1.63
CA LEU A 227 -10.67 -3.13 -0.68
C LEU A 227 -11.91 -2.30 -0.37
N ARG A 228 -12.78 -2.12 -1.35
CA ARG A 228 -14.10 -1.48 -1.15
C ARG A 228 -14.97 -2.32 -0.20
N ASP A 229 -14.91 -3.65 -0.34
CA ASP A 229 -15.63 -4.56 0.55
C ASP A 229 -15.03 -4.57 1.96
N MET A 230 -13.70 -4.52 2.11
CA MET A 230 -13.07 -4.33 3.43
C MET A 230 -13.52 -3.02 4.09
N ALA A 231 -13.60 -1.92 3.32
CA ALA A 231 -14.09 -0.64 3.83
C ALA A 231 -15.56 -0.73 4.30
N LYS A 232 -16.43 -1.42 3.54
CA LYS A 232 -17.83 -1.68 3.94
C LYS A 232 -17.91 -2.47 5.25
N VAL A 233 -17.13 -3.55 5.40
CA VAL A 233 -17.07 -4.35 6.64
C VAL A 233 -16.69 -3.48 7.84
N LEU A 234 -15.87 -2.48 7.63
CA LEU A 234 -15.43 -1.54 8.67
C LEU A 234 -16.34 -0.32 8.81
N ASN A 235 -17.47 -0.25 8.08
CA ASN A 235 -18.36 0.91 8.00
C ASN A 235 -17.64 2.23 7.65
N LEU A 236 -16.59 2.16 6.82
CA LEU A 236 -15.85 3.33 6.37
C LEU A 236 -16.55 3.95 5.15
N ASP A 237 -16.84 5.23 5.24
CA ASP A 237 -17.33 6.01 4.10
C ASP A 237 -16.15 6.51 3.26
N ILE A 238 -15.89 5.80 2.15
CA ILE A 238 -14.75 6.09 1.25
C ILE A 238 -14.81 7.52 0.71
N ALA A 239 -16.01 8.08 0.51
CA ALA A 239 -16.15 9.42 -0.05
C ALA A 239 -15.76 10.52 0.96
N LYS A 240 -15.78 10.21 2.27
CA LYS A 240 -15.46 11.17 3.36
C LYS A 240 -14.02 11.04 3.86
N LEU A 241 -13.29 10.05 3.40
CA LEU A 241 -11.88 9.86 3.69
C LEU A 241 -11.03 10.59 2.65
#